data_47a090f01388db8f9f85e1b8a57d397b
#
_entry.id   47a090f01388db8f9f85e1b8a57d397b
#
_cell.length_a   1.000
_cell.length_b   1.000
_cell.length_c   1.000
_cell.angle_alpha   90.00
_cell.angle_beta   90.00
_cell.angle_gamma   90.00
#
_symmetry.space_group_name_H-M   'P 1'
#
loop_
_entity.id
_entity.type
_entity.pdbx_description
1 polymer ?
#
loop_
_entity_poly.entity_id
_entity_poly.type
_entity_poly.pdbx_seq_one_letter_code
_entity_poly.pdbx_strand_id
1 'polypeptide(L)'
;MCIRDRNTVVCGLSSGKKSRLSWIEKERNVDVFDVKKDVVQTLIEAGYKAEEFFIDNKTPNYYHPGKSGRLFLKKDADSVAAYFGEIHPNITKKIDMKTESLVGFEIFLDNLKLPAKTLNDQKNNFNISDYQKSERDFAFIINKDVNAQDLINAIASVDQNLISNIRVFDVYEGDNIP
;
A
#
# COMPACT_ATOMS: atom_id res chain seq x y z
N MET A 1 -37.16 12.85 10.23
CA MET A 1 -35.82 13.04 10.79
C MET A 1 -34.83 12.41 9.83
N CYS A 2 -34.12 13.19 9.01
CA CYS A 2 -33.14 12.65 8.09
C CYS A 2 -31.88 12.32 8.87
N ILE A 3 -31.65 11.05 9.16
CA ILE A 3 -30.37 10.57 9.60
C ILE A 3 -29.46 10.65 8.36
N ARG A 4 -28.57 11.64 8.34
CA ARG A 4 -27.50 11.70 7.34
C ARG A 4 -26.38 10.83 7.84
N ASP A 5 -26.23 9.68 7.25
CA ASP A 5 -25.02 8.88 7.40
C ASP A 5 -23.90 9.66 6.74
N ARG A 6 -23.07 10.29 7.56
CA ARG A 6 -21.90 11.04 7.10
C ARG A 6 -20.67 10.25 7.50
N ASN A 7 -19.86 9.93 6.53
CA ASN A 7 -18.54 9.37 6.77
C ASN A 7 -17.48 10.46 6.66
N THR A 8 -16.52 10.45 7.57
CA THR A 8 -15.36 11.33 7.51
C THR A 8 -14.30 10.66 6.65
N VAL A 9 -13.94 11.30 5.54
CA VAL A 9 -12.97 10.77 4.59
C VAL A 9 -11.85 11.78 4.41
N VAL A 10 -10.61 11.32 4.53
CA VAL A 10 -9.41 12.07 4.12
C VAL A 10 -9.03 11.60 2.72
N CYS A 11 -8.93 12.54 1.79
CA CYS A 11 -8.55 12.22 0.42
C CYS A 11 -7.41 13.10 -0.07
N GLY A 12 -6.66 12.57 -1.04
CA GLY A 12 -5.60 13.28 -1.72
C GLY A 12 -5.48 12.86 -3.17
N LEU A 13 -5.06 13.81 -4.00
CA LEU A 13 -4.77 13.60 -5.41
C LEU A 13 -3.36 14.09 -5.73
N SER A 14 -2.66 13.36 -6.58
CA SER A 14 -1.33 13.72 -7.05
C SER A 14 -1.23 13.48 -8.56
N SER A 15 -0.52 14.36 -9.26
CA SER A 15 -0.28 14.27 -10.69
C SER A 15 1.06 14.92 -11.04
N GLY A 16 1.63 14.51 -12.18
CA GLY A 16 2.87 15.06 -12.69
C GLY A 16 4.11 14.34 -12.16
N LYS A 17 5.20 15.08 -11.97
CA LYS A 17 6.50 14.52 -11.61
C LYS A 17 6.63 14.31 -10.11
N LYS A 18 7.14 13.15 -9.72
CA LYS A 18 7.44 12.82 -8.32
C LYS A 18 8.58 13.64 -7.77
N SER A 19 9.64 13.76 -8.54
CA SER A 19 10.83 14.53 -8.18
C SER A 19 11.25 15.41 -9.35
N ARG A 20 11.90 16.53 -9.01
CA ARG A 20 12.59 17.34 -10.04
C ARG A 20 13.85 16.62 -10.49
N LEU A 21 14.24 16.87 -11.74
CA LEU A 21 15.50 16.35 -12.27
C LEU A 21 16.66 16.73 -11.33
N SER A 22 17.38 15.73 -10.88
CA SER A 22 18.58 15.89 -10.07
C SER A 22 19.67 14.93 -10.55
N TRP A 23 20.90 15.17 -10.12
CA TRP A 23 22.03 14.29 -10.45
C TRP A 23 21.98 12.94 -9.75
N ILE A 24 21.16 12.82 -8.68
CA ILE A 24 21.02 11.58 -7.87
C ILE A 24 19.88 10.71 -8.40
N GLU A 25 18.75 11.34 -8.78
CA GLU A 25 17.51 10.62 -9.10
C GLU A 25 17.00 11.04 -10.48
N LYS A 26 16.65 10.02 -11.28
CA LYS A 26 16.00 10.23 -12.56
C LYS A 26 14.58 10.77 -12.34
N GLU A 27 14.19 11.70 -13.18
CA GLU A 27 12.82 12.19 -13.20
C GLU A 27 11.85 11.07 -13.57
N ARG A 28 10.80 10.90 -12.77
CA ARG A 28 9.68 9.98 -13.05
C ARG A 28 8.34 10.60 -12.66
N ASN A 29 7.29 10.11 -13.25
CA ASN A 29 5.94 10.48 -12.86
C ASN A 29 5.55 9.82 -11.54
N VAL A 30 4.59 10.45 -10.83
CA VAL A 30 3.94 9.79 -9.68
C VAL A 30 3.21 8.55 -10.15
N ASP A 31 3.22 7.52 -9.32
CA ASP A 31 2.56 6.25 -9.59
C ASP A 31 1.71 5.77 -8.39
N VAL A 32 1.05 4.63 -8.57
CA VAL A 32 0.20 4.02 -7.55
C VAL A 32 0.98 3.64 -6.28
N PHE A 33 2.26 3.31 -6.39
CA PHE A 33 3.07 2.93 -5.24
C PHE A 33 3.45 4.12 -4.37
N ASP A 34 3.58 5.32 -4.97
CA ASP A 34 3.78 6.56 -4.22
C ASP A 34 2.59 6.82 -3.31
N VAL A 35 1.38 6.75 -3.87
CA VAL A 35 0.13 6.98 -3.11
C VAL A 35 -0.11 5.88 -2.08
N LYS A 36 0.18 4.62 -2.43
CA LYS A 36 0.14 3.51 -1.46
C LYS A 36 1.05 3.80 -0.26
N LYS A 37 2.26 4.27 -0.51
CA LYS A 37 3.21 4.63 0.54
C LYS A 37 2.66 5.75 1.43
N ASP A 38 2.07 6.78 0.84
CA ASP A 38 1.50 7.91 1.58
C ASP A 38 0.34 7.47 2.48
N VAL A 39 -0.55 6.59 1.98
CA VAL A 39 -1.64 6.01 2.77
C VAL A 39 -1.11 5.18 3.93
N VAL A 40 -0.19 4.24 3.66
CA VAL A 40 0.38 3.37 4.69
C VAL A 40 1.12 4.19 5.75
N GLN A 41 1.91 5.19 5.34
CA GLN A 41 2.62 6.07 6.26
C GLN A 41 1.64 6.87 7.12
N THR A 42 0.57 7.40 6.56
CA THR A 42 -0.47 8.12 7.30
C THR A 42 -1.11 7.22 8.37
N LEU A 43 -1.38 5.96 8.04
CA LEU A 43 -1.95 5.01 8.98
C LEU A 43 -0.94 4.62 10.09
N ILE A 44 0.34 4.50 9.76
CA ILE A 44 1.41 4.26 10.74
C ILE A 44 1.51 5.44 11.73
N GLU A 45 1.50 6.68 11.23
CA GLU A 45 1.52 7.88 12.08
C GLU A 45 0.25 7.98 12.96
N ALA A 46 -0.87 7.44 12.49
CA ALA A 46 -2.09 7.30 13.28
C ALA A 46 -2.00 6.17 14.34
N GLY A 47 -0.89 5.43 14.41
CA GLY A 47 -0.62 4.43 15.43
C GLY A 47 -0.93 2.98 15.04
N TYR A 48 -1.21 2.72 13.77
CA TYR A 48 -1.36 1.36 13.26
C TYR A 48 -0.02 0.76 12.85
N LYS A 49 0.05 -0.57 12.80
CA LYS A 49 1.20 -1.27 12.22
C LYS A 49 0.88 -1.68 10.79
N ALA A 50 1.86 -1.61 9.89
CA ALA A 50 1.67 -2.00 8.50
C ALA A 50 1.15 -3.44 8.33
N GLU A 51 1.57 -4.34 9.21
CA GLU A 51 1.18 -5.75 9.22
C GLU A 51 -0.29 -5.98 9.62
N GLU A 52 -0.98 -4.96 10.14
CA GLU A 52 -2.41 -5.06 10.50
C GLU A 52 -3.34 -4.95 9.30
N PHE A 53 -2.81 -4.51 8.15
CA PHE A 53 -3.58 -4.32 6.94
C PHE A 53 -3.37 -5.44 5.92
N PHE A 54 -4.45 -5.80 5.25
CA PHE A 54 -4.42 -6.55 4.00
C PHE A 54 -4.73 -5.63 2.83
N ILE A 55 -4.26 -6.04 1.65
CA ILE A 55 -4.49 -5.33 0.39
C ILE A 55 -5.11 -6.31 -0.60
N ASP A 56 -6.18 -5.87 -1.26
CA ASP A 56 -6.74 -6.54 -2.42
C ASP A 56 -7.02 -5.53 -3.55
N ASN A 57 -7.51 -6.02 -4.69
CA ASN A 57 -7.80 -5.22 -5.88
C ASN A 57 -9.28 -4.85 -6.03
N LYS A 58 -10.10 -5.03 -4.98
CA LYS A 58 -11.52 -4.68 -5.02
C LYS A 58 -11.72 -3.19 -4.77
N THR A 59 -11.65 -2.42 -5.82
CA THR A 59 -11.80 -0.96 -5.78
C THR A 59 -13.03 -0.48 -6.53
N PRO A 60 -13.57 0.69 -6.19
CA PRO A 60 -14.62 1.34 -6.96
C PRO A 60 -14.22 1.57 -8.42
N ASN A 61 -15.21 1.62 -9.32
CA ASN A 61 -15.02 1.74 -10.77
C ASN A 61 -14.43 3.07 -11.25
N TYR A 62 -14.29 4.05 -10.37
CA TYR A 62 -13.59 5.30 -10.69
C TYR A 62 -12.06 5.18 -10.54
N TYR A 63 -11.55 4.09 -9.99
CA TYR A 63 -10.14 3.72 -10.06
C TYR A 63 -9.84 2.83 -11.26
N HIS A 64 -8.60 2.84 -11.70
CA HIS A 64 -8.11 1.95 -12.75
C HIS A 64 -8.05 0.51 -12.24
N PRO A 65 -8.68 -0.48 -12.93
CA PRO A 65 -8.83 -1.84 -12.40
C PRO A 65 -7.52 -2.59 -12.15
N GLY A 66 -6.45 -2.26 -12.89
CA GLY A 66 -5.14 -2.91 -12.74
C GLY A 66 -4.10 -2.06 -11.98
N LYS A 67 -4.46 -0.82 -11.56
CA LYS A 67 -3.53 0.08 -10.88
C LYS A 67 -4.19 0.73 -9.66
N SER A 68 -4.84 -0.08 -8.85
CA SER A 68 -5.50 0.37 -7.65
C SER A 68 -5.55 -0.74 -6.62
N GLY A 69 -5.82 -0.38 -5.38
CA GLY A 69 -5.92 -1.32 -4.29
C GLY A 69 -6.81 -0.80 -3.17
N ARG A 70 -7.31 -1.75 -2.39
CA ARG A 70 -8.09 -1.52 -1.19
C ARG A 70 -7.30 -2.01 0.02
N LEU A 71 -7.18 -1.16 1.05
CA LEU A 71 -6.69 -1.55 2.37
C LEU A 71 -7.85 -1.84 3.30
N PHE A 72 -7.74 -2.90 4.08
CA PHE A 72 -8.68 -3.24 5.15
C PHE A 72 -7.94 -3.89 6.32
N LEU A 73 -8.51 -3.81 7.51
CA LEU A 73 -7.91 -4.41 8.70
C LEU A 73 -8.07 -5.93 8.69
N LYS A 74 -7.03 -6.66 9.09
CA LYS A 74 -7.06 -8.13 9.22
C LYS A 74 -8.23 -8.66 10.06
N LYS A 75 -8.67 -7.88 11.03
CA LYS A 75 -9.74 -8.25 11.96
C LYS A 75 -11.15 -7.99 11.40
N ASP A 76 -11.25 -7.19 10.35
CA ASP A 76 -12.53 -6.76 9.78
C ASP A 76 -12.38 -6.55 8.27
N ALA A 77 -12.53 -7.63 7.51
CA ALA A 77 -12.38 -7.62 6.06
C ALA A 77 -13.48 -6.84 5.32
N ASP A 78 -14.62 -6.61 5.96
CA ASP A 78 -15.73 -5.86 5.38
C ASP A 78 -15.56 -4.35 5.56
N SER A 79 -14.74 -3.94 6.54
CA SER A 79 -14.49 -2.53 6.84
C SER A 79 -13.29 -2.01 6.07
N VAL A 80 -13.56 -1.21 5.05
CA VAL A 80 -12.53 -0.59 4.21
C VAL A 80 -11.82 0.52 4.98
N ALA A 81 -10.51 0.41 5.15
CA ALA A 81 -9.67 1.45 5.75
C ALA A 81 -9.31 2.54 4.72
N ALA A 82 -8.94 2.15 3.51
CA ALA A 82 -8.60 3.08 2.45
C ALA A 82 -8.75 2.47 1.05
N TYR A 83 -9.00 3.32 0.07
CA TYR A 83 -8.73 3.05 -1.35
C TYR A 83 -7.55 3.89 -1.81
N PHE A 84 -6.78 3.37 -2.75
CA PHE A 84 -5.72 4.10 -3.43
C PHE A 84 -5.55 3.61 -4.86
N GLY A 85 -5.08 4.46 -5.74
CA GLY A 85 -4.83 4.04 -7.13
C GLY A 85 -4.79 5.16 -8.14
N GLU A 86 -4.63 4.77 -9.40
CA GLU A 86 -4.78 5.65 -10.54
C GLU A 86 -6.27 5.88 -10.80
N ILE A 87 -6.67 7.12 -11.02
CA ILE A 87 -8.03 7.45 -11.41
C ILE A 87 -8.27 6.94 -12.83
N HIS A 88 -9.44 6.36 -13.05
CA HIS A 88 -9.77 5.74 -14.33
C HIS A 88 -9.64 6.73 -15.50
N PRO A 89 -8.93 6.40 -16.60
CA PRO A 89 -8.68 7.31 -17.72
C PRO A 89 -9.94 7.90 -18.37
N ASN A 90 -11.06 7.20 -18.28
CA ASN A 90 -12.33 7.73 -18.78
C ASN A 90 -12.84 8.93 -17.96
N ILE A 91 -12.45 9.05 -16.71
CA ILE A 91 -12.84 10.19 -15.85
C ILE A 91 -11.96 11.37 -16.19
N THR A 92 -10.64 11.19 -16.26
CA THR A 92 -9.71 12.28 -16.61
C THR A 92 -10.01 12.87 -17.99
N LYS A 93 -10.40 12.03 -18.96
CA LYS A 93 -10.86 12.48 -20.29
C LYS A 93 -12.15 13.29 -20.21
N LYS A 94 -13.12 12.90 -19.38
CA LYS A 94 -14.41 13.62 -19.26
C LYS A 94 -14.25 15.02 -18.67
N ILE A 95 -13.25 15.24 -17.84
CA ILE A 95 -12.96 16.55 -17.25
C ILE A 95 -11.88 17.33 -18.01
N ASP A 96 -11.52 16.87 -19.22
CA ASP A 96 -10.49 17.46 -20.10
C ASP A 96 -9.15 17.68 -19.40
N MET A 97 -8.78 16.77 -18.54
CA MET A 97 -7.52 16.85 -17.78
C MET A 97 -6.38 16.30 -18.62
N LYS A 98 -5.46 17.18 -19.02
CA LYS A 98 -4.26 16.84 -19.79
C LYS A 98 -3.14 16.36 -18.85
N THR A 99 -3.28 15.18 -18.31
CA THR A 99 -2.25 14.56 -17.46
C THR A 99 -1.98 13.13 -17.90
N GLU A 100 -0.73 12.70 -17.79
CA GLU A 100 -0.34 11.32 -18.10
C GLU A 100 -0.88 10.34 -17.08
N SER A 101 -0.89 10.75 -15.79
CA SER A 101 -1.49 9.97 -14.71
C SER A 101 -2.06 10.88 -13.63
N LEU A 102 -3.18 10.50 -13.07
CA LEU A 102 -3.77 11.09 -11.89
C LEU A 102 -3.95 9.97 -10.87
N VAL A 103 -3.22 10.05 -9.78
CA VAL A 103 -3.30 9.07 -8.69
C VAL A 103 -3.94 9.69 -7.45
N GLY A 104 -4.63 8.89 -6.67
CA GLY A 104 -5.29 9.41 -5.48
C GLY A 104 -5.58 8.35 -4.44
N PHE A 105 -6.04 8.81 -3.27
CA PHE A 105 -6.44 7.96 -2.18
C PHE A 105 -7.63 8.54 -1.40
N GLU A 106 -8.31 7.65 -0.69
CA GLU A 106 -9.39 7.95 0.23
C GLU A 106 -9.19 7.10 1.49
N ILE A 107 -9.11 7.72 2.66
CA ILE A 107 -8.99 7.05 3.97
C ILE A 107 -10.29 7.29 4.73
N PHE A 108 -10.97 6.23 5.14
CA PHE A 108 -12.25 6.25 5.84
C PHE A 108 -12.02 6.26 7.35
N LEU A 109 -12.02 7.44 7.97
CA LEU A 109 -11.67 7.59 9.38
C LEU A 109 -12.67 6.89 10.32
N ASP A 110 -13.94 6.85 9.95
CA ASP A 110 -14.98 6.22 10.78
C ASP A 110 -14.82 4.68 10.85
N ASN A 111 -14.13 4.10 9.88
CA ASN A 111 -13.80 2.67 9.85
C ASN A 111 -12.51 2.35 10.61
N LEU A 112 -11.79 3.37 11.05
CA LEU A 112 -10.52 3.26 11.75
C LEU A 112 -10.75 3.52 13.25
N LYS A 113 -10.69 2.47 14.06
CA LYS A 113 -10.67 2.62 15.52
C LYS A 113 -9.27 3.03 15.93
N LEU A 114 -9.12 4.22 16.47
CA LEU A 114 -7.83 4.65 17.00
C LEU A 114 -7.27 3.59 17.96
N PRO A 115 -6.03 3.13 17.76
CA PRO A 115 -5.42 2.16 18.66
C PRO A 115 -5.37 2.74 20.07
N ALA A 116 -5.82 2.00 21.05
CA ALA A 116 -5.90 2.43 22.46
C ALA A 116 -4.52 2.87 23.05
N LYS A 117 -3.43 2.63 22.33
CA LYS A 117 -2.04 2.90 22.75
C LYS A 117 -1.36 4.11 22.11
N THR A 118 -2.06 4.89 21.28
CA THR A 118 -1.45 6.07 20.62
C THR A 118 -1.03 7.19 21.59
N LEU A 119 -1.40 7.11 22.84
CA LEU A 119 -1.03 8.10 23.86
C LEU A 119 0.22 7.75 24.69
N ASN A 120 0.83 6.60 24.46
CA ASN A 120 2.08 6.25 25.13
C ASN A 120 3.25 6.52 24.19
N ASP A 121 3.94 7.63 24.40
CA ASP A 121 5.27 7.96 23.83
C ASP A 121 6.39 6.98 24.23
N GLN A 122 6.04 5.84 24.80
CA GLN A 122 7.01 4.79 25.11
C GLN A 122 7.39 4.06 23.83
N LYS A 123 8.51 4.46 23.26
CA LYS A 123 9.20 3.64 22.25
C LYS A 123 9.49 2.28 22.86
N ASN A 124 9.10 1.22 22.16
CA ASN A 124 9.47 -0.13 22.55
C ASN A 124 11.00 -0.22 22.71
N ASN A 125 11.47 -0.92 23.74
CA ASN A 125 12.89 -1.20 23.89
C ASN A 125 13.40 -1.84 22.58
N PHE A 126 14.51 -1.31 22.10
CA PHE A 126 15.19 -1.88 20.95
C PHE A 126 15.86 -3.19 21.38
N ASN A 127 15.33 -4.31 20.94
CA ASN A 127 15.95 -5.62 21.15
C ASN A 127 17.02 -5.82 20.09
N ILE A 128 18.26 -5.81 20.53
CA ILE A 128 19.40 -6.17 19.66
C ILE A 128 19.41 -7.68 19.53
N SER A 129 19.42 -8.17 18.30
CA SER A 129 19.57 -9.60 18.03
C SER A 129 21.03 -10.01 18.24
N ASP A 130 21.26 -11.12 18.95
CA ASP A 130 22.58 -11.72 19.10
C ASP A 130 23.09 -12.41 17.81
N TYR A 131 22.21 -12.55 16.82
CA TYR A 131 22.55 -13.18 15.54
C TYR A 131 23.08 -12.16 14.54
N GLN A 132 24.12 -12.55 13.83
CA GLN A 132 24.64 -11.77 12.71
C GLN A 132 23.62 -11.76 11.56
N LYS A 133 23.33 -10.56 11.02
CA LYS A 133 22.46 -10.42 9.85
C LYS A 133 23.06 -11.16 8.66
N SER A 134 22.24 -12.00 8.02
CA SER A 134 22.55 -12.70 6.77
C SER A 134 21.49 -12.39 5.74
N GLU A 135 21.90 -12.10 4.51
CA GLU A 135 20.98 -11.87 3.38
C GLU A 135 21.03 -13.09 2.45
N ARG A 136 19.86 -13.50 1.96
CA ARG A 136 19.69 -14.61 1.03
C ARG A 136 18.69 -14.24 -0.05
N ASP A 137 19.04 -14.52 -1.28
CA ASP A 137 18.16 -14.36 -2.44
C ASP A 137 17.49 -15.70 -2.75
N PHE A 138 16.20 -15.65 -2.98
CA PHE A 138 15.39 -16.80 -3.39
C PHE A 138 14.64 -16.45 -4.66
N ALA A 139 14.58 -17.39 -5.60
CA ALA A 139 13.76 -17.31 -6.79
C ALA A 139 12.57 -18.26 -6.67
N PHE A 140 11.37 -17.78 -6.95
CA PHE A 140 10.13 -18.54 -6.91
C PHE A 140 9.46 -18.49 -8.28
N ILE A 141 8.95 -19.62 -8.74
CA ILE A 141 8.05 -19.69 -9.90
C ILE A 141 6.64 -19.72 -9.37
N ILE A 142 5.85 -18.72 -9.72
CA ILE A 142 4.47 -18.56 -9.23
C ILE A 142 3.53 -18.27 -10.41
N ASN A 143 2.25 -18.58 -10.24
CA ASN A 143 1.22 -18.22 -11.21
C ASN A 143 1.00 -16.70 -11.22
N LYS A 144 0.58 -16.15 -12.37
CA LYS A 144 0.37 -14.69 -12.55
C LYS A 144 -0.76 -14.12 -11.68
N ASP A 145 -1.66 -14.95 -11.21
CA ASP A 145 -2.78 -14.59 -10.33
C ASP A 145 -2.39 -14.49 -8.84
N VAL A 146 -1.18 -14.93 -8.48
CA VAL A 146 -0.67 -14.84 -7.11
C VAL A 146 -0.16 -13.43 -6.82
N ASN A 147 -0.68 -12.80 -5.78
CA ASN A 147 -0.21 -11.49 -5.36
C ASN A 147 1.16 -11.60 -4.66
N ALA A 148 2.06 -10.66 -4.93
CA ALA A 148 3.36 -10.60 -4.25
C ALA A 148 3.22 -10.53 -2.72
N GLN A 149 2.16 -9.90 -2.21
CA GLN A 149 1.89 -9.83 -0.78
C GLN A 149 1.60 -11.19 -0.16
N ASP A 150 0.92 -12.09 -0.89
CA ASP A 150 0.61 -13.42 -0.40
C ASP A 150 1.89 -14.27 -0.27
N LEU A 151 2.81 -14.13 -1.23
CA LEU A 151 4.12 -14.75 -1.16
C LEU A 151 4.94 -14.22 0.03
N ILE A 152 4.99 -12.90 0.22
CA ILE A 152 5.67 -12.26 1.36
C ILE A 152 5.10 -12.77 2.68
N ASN A 153 3.78 -12.83 2.80
CA ASN A 153 3.10 -13.32 4.01
C ASN A 153 3.40 -14.80 4.28
N ALA A 154 3.42 -15.62 3.23
CA ALA A 154 3.77 -17.04 3.34
C ALA A 154 5.19 -17.22 3.87
N ILE A 155 6.17 -16.50 3.32
CA ILE A 155 7.56 -16.55 3.77
C ILE A 155 7.69 -16.04 5.21
N ALA A 156 7.06 -14.90 5.54
CA ALA A 156 7.10 -14.33 6.88
C ALA A 156 6.50 -15.27 7.94
N SER A 157 5.54 -16.10 7.56
CA SER A 157 4.90 -17.06 8.47
C SER A 157 5.77 -18.25 8.87
N VAL A 158 6.87 -18.50 8.15
CA VAL A 158 7.77 -19.65 8.40
C VAL A 158 8.50 -19.48 9.73
N ASP A 159 9.08 -18.29 9.95
CA ASP A 159 9.74 -17.97 11.22
C ASP A 159 9.78 -16.45 11.43
N GLN A 160 8.93 -15.98 12.33
CA GLN A 160 8.81 -14.55 12.65
C GLN A 160 9.98 -13.99 13.49
N ASN A 161 10.78 -14.85 14.11
CA ASN A 161 11.91 -14.43 14.93
C ASN A 161 13.20 -14.29 14.12
N LEU A 162 13.39 -15.14 13.12
CA LEU A 162 14.61 -15.16 12.31
C LEU A 162 14.49 -14.33 11.04
N ILE A 163 13.30 -14.25 10.45
CA ILE A 163 13.07 -13.49 9.21
C ILE A 163 12.67 -12.06 9.56
N SER A 164 13.62 -11.13 9.40
CA SER A 164 13.43 -9.72 9.78
C SER A 164 12.96 -8.82 8.65
N ASN A 165 13.32 -9.13 7.41
CA ASN A 165 12.97 -8.31 6.26
C ASN A 165 12.81 -9.17 5.00
N ILE A 166 11.72 -8.94 4.27
CA ILE A 166 11.44 -9.61 3.00
C ILE A 166 11.12 -8.52 1.98
N ARG A 167 11.79 -8.56 0.83
CA ARG A 167 11.52 -7.63 -0.27
C ARG A 167 11.54 -8.37 -1.60
N VAL A 168 10.61 -8.03 -2.47
CA VAL A 168 10.70 -8.38 -3.89
C VAL A 168 11.61 -7.34 -4.55
N PHE A 169 12.67 -7.78 -5.18
CA PHE A 169 13.64 -6.89 -5.82
C PHE A 169 13.70 -7.07 -7.35
N ASP A 170 13.18 -8.21 -7.85
CA ASP A 170 13.10 -8.47 -9.28
C ASP A 170 11.88 -9.32 -9.61
N VAL A 171 11.28 -9.09 -10.78
CA VAL A 171 10.18 -9.86 -11.35
C VAL A 171 10.51 -10.11 -12.82
N TYR A 172 10.74 -11.36 -13.17
CA TYR A 172 11.00 -11.77 -14.53
C TYR A 172 9.76 -12.43 -15.13
N GLU A 173 9.34 -11.96 -16.30
CA GLU A 173 8.30 -12.57 -17.12
C GLU A 173 8.89 -12.87 -18.51
N GLY A 174 9.02 -14.14 -18.88
CA GLY A 174 9.60 -14.51 -20.16
C GLY A 174 9.33 -15.95 -20.54
N ASP A 175 9.58 -16.27 -21.80
CA ASP A 175 9.27 -17.58 -22.42
C ASP A 175 10.13 -18.74 -21.90
N ASN A 176 11.14 -18.45 -21.08
CA ASN A 176 12.03 -19.46 -20.50
C ASN A 176 11.61 -19.94 -19.10
N ILE A 177 10.40 -19.56 -18.65
CA ILE A 177 9.82 -20.07 -17.41
C ILE A 177 8.98 -21.30 -17.74
N PRO A 178 9.21 -22.45 -17.07
CA PRO A 178 8.48 -23.68 -17.36
C PRO A 178 7.00 -23.61 -17.01
#